data_86e15d5a212a427e44e1ed8c3994b98f
#
_entry.id   86e15d5a212a427e44e1ed8c3994b98f
#
_cell.length_a   1.000
_cell.length_b   1.000
_cell.length_c   1.000
_cell.angle_alpha   90.00
_cell.angle_beta   90.00
_cell.angle_gamma   90.00
#
_symmetry.space_group_name_H-M   'P 1'
#
loop_
_entity.id
_entity.type
_entity.pdbx_description
1 polymer ?
#
loop_
_entity_poly.entity_id
_entity_poly.type
_entity_poly.pdbx_seq_one_letter_code
_entity_poly.pdbx_strand_id
1 'polypeptide(L)'
;MKISRRTLLSASALGIAAASLTSCSDDAPTDDGSTAPDGGGSDGEDAVPDRADADLVIWADQLKADSLDAAASEWGETNGLTVAVQAVSGDLQGSFITANQAGNGPDVIVGAHDWIGNLVQNSAITPVQLPAEAAEKLAPIAVSATTYDGQAYGVPYSVETLALYANKALTDTLAPATIEEMVAAGEAGGAENPLSLQVGEGGDPYHMQPLYTSAGGYLFGTDADGNLDPNDLGVGKEGAVRAGEEIGELGEQGVLRTSITGENSIALFTDGKAAYLVSGPWAVAEVETAGIDYAIAPVPGFEGMDPAVPFAGVNSFFVASSGQNRAFAEQFVNEIATSPAIPEAMFAENKLPPVNLELQEKLLADNPELVEIARYAEDAEPMPSIPAMSAVWGPLGKAQAAIVGGADPESTMVSAGEAIATQIG
;
A
#
# COMPACT_ATOMS: atom_id res chain seq x y z
N MET A 1 21.31 25.27 56.21
CA MET A 1 20.14 25.36 57.10
C MET A 1 19.17 24.29 56.61
N LYS A 2 19.28 23.08 57.12
CA LYS A 2 18.45 22.45 58.18
C LYS A 2 16.96 22.52 57.78
N ILE A 3 16.32 21.44 57.51
CA ILE A 3 15.68 20.31 58.25
C ILE A 3 14.25 20.22 57.71
N SER A 4 13.47 19.18 57.51
CA SER A 4 13.37 17.79 57.94
C SER A 4 12.12 17.12 57.38
N ARG A 5 12.22 15.91 56.96
CA ARG A 5 11.44 14.69 57.17
C ARG A 5 10.08 14.73 57.89
N ARG A 6 9.12 13.96 57.38
CA ARG A 6 8.38 12.85 58.06
C ARG A 6 7.21 12.41 57.15
N THR A 7 7.17 11.24 56.54
CA THR A 7 6.80 9.90 56.98
C THR A 7 5.57 9.82 57.86
N LEU A 8 4.49 9.15 57.38
CA LEU A 8 3.68 8.24 58.20
C LEU A 8 2.91 7.25 57.32
N LEU A 9 3.08 5.99 57.64
CA LEU A 9 2.40 4.75 57.24
C LEU A 9 1.07 4.59 57.98
N SER A 10 0.16 3.79 57.42
CA SER A 10 -0.68 2.76 58.09
C SER A 10 -1.76 2.31 57.07
N ALA A 11 -1.84 1.14 56.50
CA ALA A 11 -2.00 -0.23 57.01
C ALA A 11 -3.45 -0.63 57.36
N SER A 12 -3.90 -1.63 56.61
CA SER A 12 -4.77 -2.77 56.95
C SER A 12 -6.31 -2.55 57.13
N ALA A 13 -7.13 -3.35 56.42
CA ALA A 13 -7.62 -4.63 56.94
C ALA A 13 -8.58 -5.33 55.96
N LEU A 14 -8.49 -6.65 55.93
CA LEU A 14 -9.33 -7.66 55.33
C LEU A 14 -10.77 -7.68 55.85
N GLY A 15 -11.70 -8.16 55.00
CA GLY A 15 -13.01 -8.63 55.41
C GLY A 15 -13.64 -9.59 54.39
N ILE A 16 -13.55 -10.88 54.69
CA ILE A 16 -14.19 -12.03 54.00
C ILE A 16 -15.53 -12.31 54.69
N ALA A 17 -16.62 -12.59 53.92
CA ALA A 17 -17.71 -13.55 54.24
C ALA A 17 -18.75 -13.47 53.12
N ALA A 18 -18.98 -14.45 52.27
CA ALA A 18 -19.62 -15.72 52.34
C ALA A 18 -21.18 -15.67 52.35
N ALA A 19 -21.68 -16.11 51.22
CA ALA A 19 -22.85 -16.95 50.91
C ALA A 19 -24.15 -16.85 51.72
N SER A 20 -25.29 -16.75 50.97
CA SER A 20 -26.37 -17.75 51.10
C SER A 20 -27.47 -17.57 50.03
N LEU A 21 -27.90 -18.71 49.50
CA LEU A 21 -29.00 -19.01 48.60
C LEU A 21 -30.36 -18.85 49.27
N THR A 22 -31.41 -18.50 48.50
CA THR A 22 -32.74 -19.09 48.42
C THR A 22 -33.69 -18.10 47.72
N SER A 23 -34.31 -18.47 46.62
CA SER A 23 -35.54 -19.22 46.34
C SER A 23 -36.78 -18.36 46.05
N CYS A 24 -37.27 -18.49 44.82
CA CYS A 24 -38.63 -18.45 44.24
C CYS A 24 -39.73 -17.52 44.82
N SER A 25 -40.39 -16.73 44.01
CA SER A 25 -41.70 -17.02 43.39
C SER A 25 -42.32 -15.76 42.75
N ASP A 26 -43.02 -16.01 41.63
CA ASP A 26 -44.06 -15.29 40.87
C ASP A 26 -44.58 -13.94 41.33
N ASP A 27 -44.63 -12.98 40.44
CA ASP A 27 -45.82 -12.41 39.77
C ASP A 27 -45.44 -11.18 38.90
N ALA A 28 -45.93 -11.11 37.69
CA ALA A 28 -45.92 -9.95 36.80
C ALA A 28 -47.24 -9.18 36.93
N PRO A 29 -47.49 -8.02 36.24
CA PRO A 29 -46.62 -7.06 35.54
C PRO A 29 -46.94 -5.59 35.95
N THR A 30 -46.05 -4.66 35.64
CA THR A 30 -46.41 -3.31 35.08
C THR A 30 -45.21 -2.58 34.54
N ASP A 31 -45.41 -2.05 33.35
CA ASP A 31 -44.71 -1.11 32.53
C ASP A 31 -44.19 0.12 33.29
N ASP A 32 -42.90 0.46 33.17
CA ASP A 32 -42.48 1.86 32.99
C ASP A 32 -41.02 1.96 32.46
N GLY A 33 -40.84 2.79 31.44
CA GLY A 33 -39.61 2.95 30.71
C GLY A 33 -38.49 3.62 31.52
N SER A 34 -37.32 3.02 31.44
CA SER A 34 -36.07 3.70 31.74
C SER A 34 -34.98 3.17 30.78
N THR A 35 -34.64 4.00 29.82
CA THR A 35 -33.50 3.84 28.94
C THR A 35 -32.23 3.76 29.76
N ALA A 36 -31.57 2.60 29.74
CA ALA A 36 -30.17 2.47 30.13
C ALA A 36 -29.29 3.13 29.06
N PRO A 37 -28.19 3.83 29.41
CA PRO A 37 -27.26 4.32 28.41
C PRO A 37 -26.51 3.11 27.81
N ASP A 38 -26.67 2.98 26.51
CA ASP A 38 -25.93 2.07 25.66
C ASP A 38 -24.44 2.34 25.87
N GLY A 39 -23.69 1.31 26.25
CA GLY A 39 -22.26 1.39 26.39
C GLY A 39 -21.66 1.56 25.00
N GLY A 40 -21.14 2.76 24.74
CA GLY A 40 -20.39 3.05 23.52
C GLY A 40 -19.28 2.03 23.36
N GLY A 41 -19.43 1.12 22.39
CA GLY A 41 -18.35 0.38 21.83
C GLY A 41 -17.41 1.39 21.17
N SER A 42 -16.13 1.30 21.46
CA SER A 42 -15.11 1.93 20.66
C SER A 42 -15.21 1.31 19.28
N ASP A 43 -15.71 2.05 18.30
CA ASP A 43 -15.56 1.71 16.90
C ASP A 43 -14.06 1.71 16.61
N GLY A 44 -13.48 0.51 16.54
CA GLY A 44 -12.12 0.31 16.09
C GLY A 44 -12.08 0.53 14.57
N GLU A 45 -11.26 1.46 14.12
CA GLU A 45 -11.06 1.79 12.70
C GLU A 45 -10.50 0.63 11.85
N ASP A 46 -10.25 -0.55 12.44
CA ASP A 46 -9.68 -1.74 11.79
C ASP A 46 -10.63 -2.95 11.70
N ALA A 47 -11.92 -2.74 11.80
CA ALA A 47 -12.87 -3.86 11.75
C ALA A 47 -13.07 -4.33 10.31
N VAL A 48 -12.74 -5.60 10.03
CA VAL A 48 -13.08 -6.27 8.77
C VAL A 48 -14.61 -6.30 8.64
N PRO A 49 -15.19 -5.79 7.54
CA PRO A 49 -16.64 -5.76 7.40
C PRO A 49 -17.22 -7.16 7.30
N ASP A 50 -18.38 -7.37 7.85
CA ASP A 50 -19.19 -8.57 7.57
C ASP A 50 -19.49 -8.59 6.06
N ARG A 51 -19.48 -9.79 5.46
CA ARG A 51 -19.83 -9.94 4.04
C ARG A 51 -21.24 -9.38 3.78
N ALA A 52 -21.34 -8.49 2.82
CA ALA A 52 -22.60 -7.92 2.38
C ALA A 52 -23.56 -8.99 1.80
N ASP A 53 -24.87 -8.78 1.97
CA ASP A 53 -25.90 -9.61 1.33
C ASP A 53 -26.11 -9.13 -0.11
N ALA A 54 -25.25 -9.60 -1.01
CA ALA A 54 -25.26 -9.29 -2.44
C ALA A 54 -24.84 -10.50 -3.26
N ASP A 55 -25.25 -10.51 -4.54
CA ASP A 55 -24.91 -11.58 -5.49
C ASP A 55 -23.41 -11.61 -5.80
N LEU A 56 -22.74 -10.46 -5.78
CA LEU A 56 -21.29 -10.34 -5.92
C LEU A 56 -20.76 -9.39 -4.85
N VAL A 57 -19.78 -9.82 -4.08
CA VAL A 57 -19.08 -9.01 -3.09
C VAL A 57 -17.63 -8.82 -3.48
N ILE A 58 -17.18 -7.58 -3.51
CA ILE A 58 -15.83 -7.17 -3.88
C ILE A 58 -15.19 -6.46 -2.69
N TRP A 59 -13.96 -6.84 -2.32
CA TRP A 59 -13.16 -6.12 -1.34
C TRP A 59 -12.02 -5.35 -1.99
N ALA A 60 -11.78 -4.14 -1.52
CA ALA A 60 -10.69 -3.28 -1.95
C ALA A 60 -10.24 -2.36 -0.81
N ASP A 61 -9.11 -1.67 -0.95
CA ASP A 61 -8.82 -0.50 -0.11
C ASP A 61 -9.78 0.66 -0.44
N GLN A 62 -9.80 1.68 0.41
CA GLN A 62 -10.76 2.78 0.30
C GLN A 62 -10.71 3.48 -1.07
N LEU A 63 -9.51 3.83 -1.56
CA LEU A 63 -9.35 4.52 -2.85
C LEU A 63 -9.92 3.72 -4.03
N LYS A 64 -9.64 2.42 -4.04
CA LYS A 64 -10.11 1.52 -5.09
C LYS A 64 -11.60 1.22 -4.95
N ALA A 65 -12.08 1.05 -3.72
CA ALA A 65 -13.51 0.84 -3.46
C ALA A 65 -14.35 2.03 -3.93
N ASP A 66 -13.96 3.26 -3.56
CA ASP A 66 -14.67 4.48 -3.95
C ASP A 66 -14.73 4.64 -5.48
N SER A 67 -13.61 4.36 -6.17
CA SER A 67 -13.54 4.48 -7.62
C SER A 67 -14.28 3.37 -8.39
N LEU A 68 -14.50 2.23 -7.76
CA LEU A 68 -15.13 1.05 -8.37
C LEU A 68 -16.65 0.99 -8.16
N ASP A 69 -17.15 1.46 -7.03
CA ASP A 69 -18.51 1.18 -6.53
C ASP A 69 -19.61 1.50 -7.55
N ALA A 70 -19.60 2.70 -8.14
CA ALA A 70 -20.60 3.11 -9.11
C ALA A 70 -20.57 2.23 -10.38
N ALA A 71 -19.39 1.97 -10.94
CA ALA A 71 -19.23 1.17 -12.17
C ALA A 71 -19.57 -0.31 -11.93
N ALA A 72 -19.22 -0.87 -10.78
CA ALA A 72 -19.57 -2.24 -10.42
C ALA A 72 -21.09 -2.38 -10.20
N SER A 73 -21.72 -1.40 -9.58
CA SER A 73 -23.18 -1.37 -9.41
C SER A 73 -23.92 -1.30 -10.75
N GLU A 74 -23.50 -0.44 -11.69
CA GLU A 74 -24.07 -0.33 -13.04
C GLU A 74 -23.90 -1.63 -13.82
N TRP A 75 -22.74 -2.26 -13.71
CA TRP A 75 -22.51 -3.59 -14.31
C TRP A 75 -23.47 -4.63 -13.71
N GLY A 76 -23.66 -4.62 -12.40
CA GLY A 76 -24.61 -5.49 -11.70
C GLY A 76 -26.04 -5.32 -12.20
N GLU A 77 -26.54 -4.07 -12.26
CA GLU A 77 -27.88 -3.77 -12.77
C GLU A 77 -28.07 -4.27 -14.19
N THR A 78 -27.09 -4.08 -15.08
CA THR A 78 -27.10 -4.53 -16.47
C THR A 78 -27.20 -6.06 -16.58
N ASN A 79 -26.60 -6.77 -15.61
CA ASN A 79 -26.59 -8.24 -15.58
C ASN A 79 -27.68 -8.84 -14.67
N GLY A 80 -28.52 -8.00 -14.06
CA GLY A 80 -29.59 -8.43 -13.14
C GLY A 80 -29.08 -8.97 -11.80
N LEU A 81 -27.94 -8.45 -11.33
CA LEU A 81 -27.25 -8.85 -10.11
C LEU A 81 -27.16 -7.66 -9.14
N THR A 82 -27.12 -7.96 -7.84
CA THR A 82 -26.71 -7.01 -6.81
C THR A 82 -25.21 -7.12 -6.60
N VAL A 83 -24.50 -5.98 -6.60
CA VAL A 83 -23.05 -5.92 -6.35
C VAL A 83 -22.80 -5.05 -5.13
N ALA A 84 -21.93 -5.47 -4.25
CA ALA A 84 -21.46 -4.68 -3.11
C ALA A 84 -19.93 -4.57 -3.16
N VAL A 85 -19.42 -3.35 -3.18
CA VAL A 85 -18.01 -3.04 -3.00
C VAL A 85 -17.80 -2.62 -1.56
N GLN A 86 -16.93 -3.33 -0.84
CA GLN A 86 -16.64 -3.07 0.57
C GLN A 86 -15.19 -2.63 0.72
N ALA A 87 -14.99 -1.45 1.30
CA ALA A 87 -13.67 -0.98 1.68
C ALA A 87 -13.18 -1.70 2.94
N VAL A 88 -11.92 -2.13 2.93
CA VAL A 88 -11.25 -2.77 4.06
C VAL A 88 -10.00 -1.96 4.40
N SER A 89 -9.95 -1.44 5.62
CA SER A 89 -8.81 -0.69 6.13
C SER A 89 -7.74 -1.62 6.73
N GLY A 90 -6.51 -1.13 6.85
CA GLY A 90 -5.40 -1.88 7.44
C GLY A 90 -4.89 -3.01 6.55
N ASP A 91 -4.71 -4.20 7.10
CA ASP A 91 -4.19 -5.37 6.38
C ASP A 91 -5.28 -6.06 5.55
N LEU A 92 -5.60 -5.50 4.39
CA LEU A 92 -6.58 -6.07 3.46
C LEU A 92 -6.19 -7.51 3.02
N GLN A 93 -4.91 -7.76 2.72
CA GLN A 93 -4.44 -9.07 2.27
C GLN A 93 -4.63 -10.15 3.32
N GLY A 94 -4.18 -9.93 4.56
CA GLY A 94 -4.31 -10.88 5.66
C GLY A 94 -5.77 -11.08 6.08
N SER A 95 -6.55 -10.02 6.08
CA SER A 95 -8.00 -10.04 6.34
C SER A 95 -8.73 -10.91 5.31
N PHE A 96 -8.40 -10.72 4.02
CA PHE A 96 -8.95 -11.53 2.94
C PHE A 96 -8.60 -13.01 3.08
N ILE A 97 -7.33 -13.35 3.31
CA ILE A 97 -6.90 -14.75 3.49
C ILE A 97 -7.71 -15.41 4.61
N THR A 98 -7.83 -14.72 5.75
CA THR A 98 -8.56 -15.22 6.92
C THR A 98 -10.06 -15.42 6.63
N ALA A 99 -10.70 -14.43 6.05
CA ALA A 99 -12.13 -14.50 5.71
C ALA A 99 -12.43 -15.52 4.62
N ASN A 100 -11.55 -15.64 3.61
CA ASN A 100 -11.68 -16.64 2.55
C ASN A 100 -11.57 -18.07 3.11
N GLN A 101 -10.63 -18.33 4.03
CA GLN A 101 -10.50 -19.63 4.71
C GLN A 101 -11.73 -19.96 5.57
N ALA A 102 -12.36 -18.95 6.16
CA ALA A 102 -13.59 -19.11 6.94
C ALA A 102 -14.85 -19.25 6.08
N GLY A 103 -14.77 -19.00 4.76
CA GLY A 103 -15.90 -19.07 3.81
C GLY A 103 -16.89 -17.91 3.91
N ASN A 104 -16.49 -16.80 4.55
CA ASN A 104 -17.28 -15.57 4.68
C ASN A 104 -16.60 -14.34 4.04
N GLY A 105 -15.57 -14.56 3.23
CA GLY A 105 -14.88 -13.53 2.47
C GLY A 105 -15.64 -13.06 1.22
N PRO A 106 -15.07 -12.13 0.46
CA PRO A 106 -15.62 -11.65 -0.81
C PRO A 106 -15.56 -12.72 -1.91
N ASP A 107 -16.14 -12.42 -3.06
CA ASP A 107 -16.00 -13.22 -4.29
C ASP A 107 -14.82 -12.75 -5.12
N VAL A 108 -14.52 -11.44 -5.04
CA VAL A 108 -13.41 -10.79 -5.73
C VAL A 108 -12.65 -9.91 -4.74
N ILE A 109 -11.32 -9.89 -4.84
CA ILE A 109 -10.48 -8.91 -4.16
C ILE A 109 -9.70 -8.09 -5.17
N VAL A 110 -9.58 -6.78 -4.92
CA VAL A 110 -8.75 -5.86 -5.69
C VAL A 110 -7.48 -5.56 -4.90
N GLY A 111 -6.33 -5.80 -5.50
CA GLY A 111 -5.06 -5.61 -4.81
C GLY A 111 -3.85 -5.62 -5.73
N ALA A 112 -2.67 -5.46 -5.14
CA ALA A 112 -1.42 -5.42 -5.86
C ALA A 112 -0.92 -6.83 -6.26
N HIS A 113 -0.19 -6.91 -7.35
CA HIS A 113 0.28 -8.17 -7.93
C HIS A 113 1.31 -8.92 -7.06
N ASP A 114 2.06 -8.23 -6.22
CA ASP A 114 3.01 -8.85 -5.28
C ASP A 114 2.34 -9.80 -4.27
N TRP A 115 1.03 -9.68 -4.08
CA TRP A 115 0.26 -10.57 -3.22
C TRP A 115 0.10 -11.99 -3.81
N ILE A 116 0.24 -12.15 -5.14
CA ILE A 116 -0.12 -13.40 -5.85
C ILE A 116 0.56 -14.61 -5.22
N GLY A 117 1.86 -14.56 -4.98
CA GLY A 117 2.59 -15.68 -4.40
C GLY A 117 2.05 -16.11 -3.04
N ASN A 118 1.79 -15.16 -2.15
CA ASN A 118 1.23 -15.42 -0.84
C ASN A 118 -0.23 -15.91 -0.92
N LEU A 119 -1.04 -15.32 -1.80
CA LEU A 119 -2.43 -15.73 -2.01
C LEU A 119 -2.53 -17.15 -2.58
N VAL A 120 -1.64 -17.50 -3.52
CA VAL A 120 -1.56 -18.87 -4.09
C VAL A 120 -1.08 -19.86 -3.04
N GLN A 121 -0.06 -19.53 -2.26
CA GLN A 121 0.44 -20.38 -1.18
C GLN A 121 -0.65 -20.69 -0.13
N ASN A 122 -1.49 -19.72 0.18
CA ASN A 122 -2.63 -19.87 1.08
C ASN A 122 -3.88 -20.46 0.41
N SER A 123 -3.81 -20.81 -0.88
CA SER A 123 -4.95 -21.27 -1.68
C SER A 123 -6.14 -20.30 -1.62
N ALA A 124 -5.88 -19.00 -1.52
CA ALA A 124 -6.91 -17.97 -1.34
C ALA A 124 -7.54 -17.51 -2.65
N ILE A 125 -6.82 -17.63 -3.77
CA ILE A 125 -7.29 -17.24 -5.11
C ILE A 125 -7.22 -18.40 -6.10
N THR A 126 -7.92 -18.26 -7.22
CA THR A 126 -7.90 -19.25 -8.32
C THR A 126 -7.35 -18.63 -9.59
N PRO A 127 -6.72 -19.41 -10.49
CA PRO A 127 -6.35 -18.92 -11.81
C PRO A 127 -7.53 -18.34 -12.55
N VAL A 128 -7.29 -17.25 -13.30
CA VAL A 128 -8.28 -16.59 -14.15
C VAL A 128 -8.00 -16.87 -15.62
N GLN A 129 -9.03 -16.75 -16.44
CA GLN A 129 -8.87 -16.84 -17.89
C GLN A 129 -8.62 -15.44 -18.44
N LEU A 130 -7.40 -15.19 -18.89
CA LEU A 130 -7.07 -13.98 -19.65
C LEU A 130 -6.98 -14.35 -21.12
N PRO A 131 -7.98 -14.01 -21.96
CA PRO A 131 -7.96 -14.33 -23.39
C PRO A 131 -6.73 -13.70 -24.08
N ALA A 132 -6.09 -14.43 -24.98
CA ALA A 132 -4.89 -13.93 -25.68
C ALA A 132 -5.14 -12.58 -26.37
N GLU A 133 -6.30 -12.41 -27.03
CA GLU A 133 -6.70 -11.15 -27.68
C GLU A 133 -6.85 -9.99 -26.67
N ALA A 134 -7.23 -10.28 -25.42
CA ALA A 134 -7.29 -9.29 -24.37
C ALA A 134 -5.88 -8.97 -23.84
N ALA A 135 -5.07 -10.00 -23.60
CA ALA A 135 -3.68 -9.83 -23.14
C ALA A 135 -2.83 -8.99 -24.11
N GLU A 136 -3.01 -9.14 -25.43
CA GLU A 136 -2.32 -8.35 -26.45
C GLU A 136 -2.64 -6.84 -26.39
N LYS A 137 -3.74 -6.45 -25.76
CA LYS A 137 -4.14 -5.05 -25.57
C LYS A 137 -3.64 -4.44 -24.26
N LEU A 138 -3.05 -5.23 -23.40
CA LEU A 138 -2.54 -4.78 -22.10
C LEU A 138 -1.04 -4.52 -22.15
N ALA A 139 -0.56 -3.63 -21.28
CA ALA A 139 0.87 -3.39 -21.11
C ALA A 139 1.59 -4.71 -20.75
N PRO A 140 2.69 -5.06 -21.44
CA PRO A 140 3.39 -6.34 -21.22
C PRO A 140 3.82 -6.56 -19.77
N ILE A 141 4.24 -5.49 -19.08
CA ILE A 141 4.62 -5.54 -17.67
C ILE A 141 3.46 -5.99 -16.78
N ALA A 142 2.24 -5.54 -17.09
CA ALA A 142 1.07 -5.90 -16.30
C ALA A 142 0.65 -7.36 -16.47
N VAL A 143 0.76 -7.88 -17.71
CA VAL A 143 0.50 -9.31 -18.00
C VAL A 143 1.54 -10.19 -17.32
N SER A 144 2.83 -9.80 -17.38
CA SER A 144 3.92 -10.51 -16.71
C SER A 144 3.75 -10.51 -15.20
N ALA A 145 3.46 -9.35 -14.59
CA ALA A 145 3.31 -9.21 -13.15
C ALA A 145 2.16 -10.05 -12.57
N THR A 146 1.10 -10.30 -13.37
CA THR A 146 -0.06 -11.09 -12.92
C THR A 146 0.01 -12.57 -13.30
N THR A 147 1.13 -12.98 -13.89
CA THR A 147 1.42 -14.38 -14.25
C THR A 147 2.34 -15.01 -13.21
N TYR A 148 1.91 -16.09 -12.59
CA TYR A 148 2.67 -16.84 -11.57
C TYR A 148 2.64 -18.33 -11.94
N ASP A 149 3.80 -18.99 -11.94
CA ASP A 149 3.97 -20.39 -12.39
C ASP A 149 3.31 -20.67 -13.75
N GLY A 150 3.40 -19.73 -14.68
CA GLY A 150 2.87 -19.84 -16.03
C GLY A 150 1.34 -19.74 -16.14
N GLN A 151 0.65 -19.33 -15.09
CA GLN A 151 -0.80 -19.11 -15.06
C GLN A 151 -1.14 -17.68 -14.68
N ALA A 152 -2.15 -17.09 -15.32
CA ALA A 152 -2.68 -15.81 -14.90
C ALA A 152 -3.54 -16.00 -13.65
N TYR A 153 -3.25 -15.24 -12.59
CA TYR A 153 -4.03 -15.26 -11.34
C TYR A 153 -4.83 -13.99 -11.13
N GLY A 154 -4.45 -12.89 -11.77
CA GLY A 154 -5.17 -11.63 -11.70
C GLY A 154 -5.48 -11.07 -13.08
N VAL A 155 -6.54 -10.27 -13.18
CA VAL A 155 -6.78 -9.42 -14.34
C VAL A 155 -6.33 -8.02 -13.98
N PRO A 156 -5.22 -7.52 -14.59
CA PRO A 156 -4.69 -6.22 -14.28
C PRO A 156 -5.56 -5.11 -14.88
N TYR A 157 -5.70 -3.99 -14.16
CA TYR A 157 -6.45 -2.83 -14.67
C TYR A 157 -5.65 -1.53 -14.64
N SER A 158 -4.68 -1.37 -13.73
CA SER A 158 -3.82 -0.20 -13.66
C SER A 158 -2.37 -0.56 -13.37
N VAL A 159 -1.46 0.33 -13.78
CA VAL A 159 -0.04 0.28 -13.48
C VAL A 159 0.38 1.62 -12.87
N GLU A 160 1.25 1.58 -11.88
CA GLU A 160 1.74 2.75 -11.16
C GLU A 160 3.22 2.61 -10.84
N THR A 161 3.88 3.74 -10.67
CA THR A 161 5.24 3.83 -10.12
C THR A 161 5.40 5.16 -9.42
N LEU A 162 6.49 5.32 -8.67
CA LEU A 162 6.82 6.59 -8.04
C LEU A 162 7.48 7.53 -9.04
N ALA A 163 7.14 8.81 -8.88
CA ALA A 163 7.76 9.92 -9.60
C ALA A 163 8.11 11.05 -8.62
N LEU A 164 8.97 11.96 -9.07
CA LEU A 164 9.28 13.17 -8.36
C LEU A 164 8.35 14.29 -8.86
N TYR A 165 7.63 14.91 -7.94
CA TYR A 165 6.84 16.10 -8.15
C TYR A 165 7.66 17.32 -7.68
N ALA A 166 7.88 18.31 -8.54
CA ALA A 166 8.62 19.53 -8.22
C ALA A 166 7.66 20.73 -8.19
N ASN A 167 7.57 21.44 -7.07
CA ASN A 167 6.76 22.64 -6.93
C ASN A 167 7.51 23.84 -7.53
N LYS A 168 7.05 24.36 -8.69
CA LYS A 168 7.68 25.46 -9.42
C LYS A 168 7.70 26.79 -8.66
N ALA A 169 6.91 26.93 -7.60
CA ALA A 169 6.97 28.09 -6.74
C ALA A 169 8.13 28.04 -5.72
N LEU A 170 8.68 26.85 -5.47
CA LEU A 170 9.70 26.60 -4.45
C LEU A 170 11.04 26.14 -5.03
N THR A 171 11.10 25.79 -6.32
CA THR A 171 12.34 25.38 -6.97
C THR A 171 12.30 25.64 -8.47
N ASP A 172 13.45 26.04 -9.04
CA ASP A 172 13.67 26.13 -10.48
C ASP A 172 14.30 24.85 -11.06
N THR A 173 14.76 23.93 -10.20
CA THR A 173 15.36 22.64 -10.59
C THR A 173 14.24 21.59 -10.66
N LEU A 174 13.60 21.48 -11.83
CA LEU A 174 12.40 20.64 -11.99
C LEU A 174 12.70 19.16 -12.20
N ALA A 175 13.92 18.81 -12.63
CA ALA A 175 14.40 17.45 -12.84
C ALA A 175 15.85 17.36 -12.34
N PRO A 176 16.07 17.30 -11.02
CA PRO A 176 17.40 17.18 -10.44
C PRO A 176 18.08 15.87 -10.88
N ALA A 177 19.38 15.93 -11.13
CA ALA A 177 20.14 14.78 -11.58
C ALA A 177 20.47 13.82 -10.42
N THR A 178 20.56 14.35 -9.19
CA THR A 178 20.87 13.57 -7.99
C THR A 178 20.00 13.97 -6.79
N ILE A 179 19.96 13.10 -5.78
CA ILE A 179 19.30 13.38 -4.50
C ILE A 179 19.89 14.63 -3.84
N GLU A 180 21.22 14.77 -3.88
CA GLU A 180 21.93 15.91 -3.27
C GLU A 180 21.57 17.23 -3.98
N GLU A 181 21.49 17.22 -5.32
CA GLU A 181 21.02 18.37 -6.08
C GLU A 181 19.57 18.73 -5.74
N MET A 182 18.70 17.72 -5.62
CA MET A 182 17.30 17.90 -5.24
C MET A 182 17.18 18.56 -3.85
N VAL A 183 17.91 18.04 -2.86
CA VAL A 183 17.91 18.59 -1.50
C VAL A 183 18.41 20.02 -1.48
N ALA A 184 19.57 20.29 -2.12
CA ALA A 184 20.15 21.63 -2.19
C ALA A 184 19.22 22.64 -2.88
N ALA A 185 18.54 22.23 -3.96
CA ALA A 185 17.58 23.09 -4.67
C ALA A 185 16.34 23.39 -3.82
N GLY A 186 15.81 22.41 -3.08
CA GLY A 186 14.68 22.62 -2.18
C GLY A 186 15.02 23.55 -1.02
N GLU A 187 16.20 23.42 -0.42
CA GLU A 187 16.69 24.32 0.63
C GLU A 187 16.89 25.74 0.10
N ALA A 188 17.50 25.89 -1.09
CA ALA A 188 17.71 27.19 -1.72
C ALA A 188 16.41 27.94 -2.04
N GLY A 189 15.34 27.21 -2.35
CA GLY A 189 13.99 27.74 -2.55
C GLY A 189 13.29 28.19 -1.26
N GLY A 190 13.87 27.90 -0.09
CA GLY A 190 13.34 28.27 1.21
C GLY A 190 12.15 27.44 1.66
N ALA A 191 11.98 26.23 1.11
CA ALA A 191 10.95 25.32 1.55
C ALA A 191 11.18 24.87 3.00
N GLU A 192 10.10 24.65 3.74
CA GLU A 192 10.17 24.10 5.11
C GLU A 192 10.72 22.67 5.09
N ASN A 193 10.36 21.91 4.06
CA ASN A 193 10.87 20.58 3.78
C ASN A 193 11.45 20.57 2.35
N PRO A 194 12.74 20.29 2.14
CA PRO A 194 13.27 20.13 0.80
C PRO A 194 12.57 18.99 0.06
N LEU A 195 12.26 17.91 0.74
CA LEU A 195 11.59 16.72 0.23
C LEU A 195 10.45 16.28 1.17
N SER A 196 9.29 15.95 0.60
CA SER A 196 8.26 15.15 1.24
C SER A 196 8.33 13.73 0.67
N LEU A 197 8.83 12.80 1.47
CA LEU A 197 8.84 11.36 1.19
C LEU A 197 8.32 10.66 2.43
N GLN A 198 7.27 9.85 2.27
CA GLN A 198 6.71 9.16 3.43
C GLN A 198 7.66 8.09 3.95
N VAL A 199 7.87 8.13 5.26
CA VAL A 199 8.65 7.15 6.02
C VAL A 199 7.74 6.49 7.05
N GLY A 200 7.12 7.29 7.94
CA GLY A 200 6.32 6.80 9.05
C GLY A 200 7.14 6.10 10.13
N GLU A 201 6.52 5.80 11.26
CA GLU A 201 7.18 5.04 12.34
C GLU A 201 7.37 3.56 12.00
N GLY A 202 6.52 3.01 11.15
CA GLY A 202 6.61 1.63 10.66
C GLY A 202 7.57 1.42 9.50
N GLY A 203 8.01 2.52 8.89
CA GLY A 203 8.74 2.53 7.63
C GLY A 203 7.85 2.28 6.41
N ASP A 204 8.34 2.66 5.23
CA ASP A 204 7.65 2.45 3.97
C ASP A 204 8.64 2.02 2.88
N PRO A 205 8.90 0.71 2.74
CA PRO A 205 9.86 0.22 1.75
C PRO A 205 9.44 0.49 0.30
N TYR A 206 8.15 0.66 0.01
CA TYR A 206 7.69 1.01 -1.33
C TYR A 206 8.16 2.41 -1.73
N HIS A 207 7.92 3.42 -0.90
CA HIS A 207 8.35 4.80 -1.18
C HIS A 207 9.87 4.98 -1.04
N MET A 208 10.53 4.18 -0.21
CA MET A 208 11.98 4.21 -0.02
C MET A 208 12.75 3.40 -1.06
N GLN A 209 12.07 2.61 -1.91
CA GLN A 209 12.72 1.75 -2.92
C GLN A 209 13.67 2.51 -3.85
N PRO A 210 13.35 3.70 -4.38
CA PRO A 210 14.28 4.44 -5.25
C PRO A 210 15.63 4.73 -4.57
N LEU A 211 15.62 5.12 -3.30
CA LEU A 211 16.83 5.35 -2.51
C LEU A 211 17.58 4.04 -2.27
N TYR A 212 16.85 2.98 -1.96
CA TYR A 212 17.40 1.66 -1.68
C TYR A 212 18.14 1.07 -2.90
N THR A 213 17.51 1.12 -4.07
CA THR A 213 18.10 0.59 -5.32
C THR A 213 19.27 1.42 -5.80
N SER A 214 19.20 2.76 -5.71
CA SER A 214 20.29 3.65 -6.12
C SER A 214 21.59 3.35 -5.38
N ALA A 215 21.52 3.00 -4.11
CA ALA A 215 22.69 2.60 -3.33
C ALA A 215 23.13 1.14 -3.54
N GLY A 216 22.50 0.41 -4.48
CA GLY A 216 22.82 -0.98 -4.83
C GLY A 216 22.11 -2.01 -3.95
N GLY A 217 21.06 -1.60 -3.24
CA GLY A 217 20.15 -2.51 -2.53
C GLY A 217 19.28 -3.30 -3.51
N TYR A 218 19.03 -4.56 -3.21
CA TYR A 218 18.06 -5.40 -3.91
C TYR A 218 17.31 -6.29 -2.91
N LEU A 219 16.15 -6.81 -3.29
CA LEU A 219 15.37 -7.67 -2.39
C LEU A 219 15.74 -9.13 -2.56
N PHE A 220 15.59 -9.68 -3.75
CA PHE A 220 15.92 -11.05 -4.08
C PHE A 220 16.80 -11.09 -5.32
N GLY A 221 17.82 -11.94 -5.33
CA GLY A 221 18.57 -12.25 -6.52
C GLY A 221 17.80 -13.19 -7.45
N THR A 222 18.45 -13.58 -8.56
CA THR A 222 17.86 -14.50 -9.54
C THR A 222 18.64 -15.78 -9.64
N ASP A 223 17.95 -16.90 -9.89
CA ASP A 223 18.54 -18.18 -10.19
C ASP A 223 19.14 -18.23 -11.62
N ALA A 224 19.69 -19.37 -12.01
CA ALA A 224 20.30 -19.55 -13.33
C ALA A 224 19.30 -19.47 -14.50
N ASP A 225 18.02 -19.62 -14.23
CA ASP A 225 16.92 -19.54 -15.20
C ASP A 225 16.28 -18.13 -15.22
N GLY A 226 16.76 -17.21 -14.35
CA GLY A 226 16.31 -15.83 -14.26
C GLY A 226 15.07 -15.63 -13.37
N ASN A 227 14.66 -16.64 -12.61
CA ASN A 227 13.58 -16.51 -11.64
C ASN A 227 14.11 -15.94 -10.33
N LEU A 228 13.26 -15.24 -9.58
CA LEU A 228 13.61 -14.74 -8.25
C LEU A 228 13.95 -15.90 -7.30
N ASP A 229 15.10 -15.83 -6.64
CA ASP A 229 15.55 -16.82 -5.66
C ASP A 229 15.34 -16.31 -4.23
N PRO A 230 14.36 -16.85 -3.48
CA PRO A 230 14.13 -16.45 -2.10
C PRO A 230 15.32 -16.74 -1.16
N ASN A 231 16.28 -17.60 -1.57
CA ASN A 231 17.48 -17.87 -0.79
C ASN A 231 18.59 -16.82 -1.04
N ASP A 232 18.49 -16.04 -2.11
CA ASP A 232 19.39 -14.92 -2.39
C ASP A 232 18.78 -13.60 -1.93
N LEU A 233 18.53 -13.49 -0.62
CA LEU A 233 18.01 -12.27 0.01
C LEU A 233 19.09 -11.19 0.02
N GLY A 234 18.78 -10.00 -0.52
CA GLY A 234 19.67 -8.84 -0.58
C GLY A 234 19.69 -8.00 0.70
N VAL A 235 18.59 -8.02 1.46
CA VAL A 235 18.48 -7.28 2.73
C VAL A 235 19.52 -7.80 3.74
N GLY A 236 20.31 -6.89 4.30
CA GLY A 236 21.45 -7.21 5.19
C GLY A 236 22.78 -7.42 4.46
N LYS A 237 22.82 -7.41 3.12
CA LYS A 237 24.06 -7.44 2.34
C LYS A 237 24.63 -6.04 2.11
N GLU A 238 25.83 -5.97 1.51
CA GLU A 238 26.59 -4.72 1.33
C GLU A 238 25.77 -3.58 0.69
N GLY A 239 24.97 -3.87 -0.36
CA GLY A 239 24.11 -2.86 -1.00
C GLY A 239 23.03 -2.33 -0.08
N ALA A 240 22.39 -3.20 0.73
CA ALA A 240 21.39 -2.80 1.71
C ALA A 240 22.01 -1.97 2.85
N VAL A 241 23.20 -2.33 3.31
CA VAL A 241 23.93 -1.57 4.34
C VAL A 241 24.24 -0.17 3.82
N ARG A 242 24.79 -0.06 2.60
CA ARG A 242 25.08 1.22 1.95
C ARG A 242 23.82 2.07 1.77
N ALA A 243 22.71 1.45 1.35
CA ALA A 243 21.42 2.14 1.30
C ALA A 243 20.98 2.66 2.68
N GLY A 244 21.23 1.89 3.71
CA GLY A 244 21.00 2.31 5.10
C GLY A 244 21.88 3.51 5.50
N GLU A 245 23.15 3.56 5.09
CA GLU A 245 24.06 4.68 5.35
C GLU A 245 23.54 5.97 4.70
N GLU A 246 23.19 5.94 3.40
CA GLU A 246 22.66 7.10 2.68
C GLU A 246 21.31 7.59 3.25
N ILE A 247 20.42 6.65 3.58
CA ILE A 247 19.14 6.95 4.23
C ILE A 247 19.37 7.57 5.60
N GLY A 248 20.35 7.07 6.34
CA GLY A 248 20.74 7.60 7.65
C GLY A 248 21.27 9.04 7.55
N GLU A 249 22.10 9.33 6.57
CA GLU A 249 22.60 10.69 6.32
C GLU A 249 21.46 11.68 6.00
N LEU A 250 20.50 11.28 5.18
CA LEU A 250 19.32 12.10 4.92
C LEU A 250 18.44 12.30 6.17
N GLY A 251 18.40 11.29 7.06
CA GLY A 251 17.74 11.39 8.36
C GLY A 251 18.45 12.38 9.30
N GLU A 252 19.78 12.32 9.40
CA GLU A 252 20.60 13.24 10.20
C GLU A 252 20.49 14.69 9.71
N GLN A 253 20.42 14.89 8.39
CA GLN A 253 20.17 16.20 7.77
C GLN A 253 18.74 16.71 7.99
N GLY A 254 17.83 15.85 8.48
CA GLY A 254 16.42 16.15 8.65
C GLY A 254 15.63 16.24 7.35
N VAL A 255 16.15 15.72 6.25
CA VAL A 255 15.47 15.59 4.96
C VAL A 255 14.41 14.48 5.03
N LEU A 256 14.80 13.30 5.52
CA LEU A 256 13.88 12.21 5.84
C LEU A 256 13.45 12.29 7.31
N ARG A 257 12.17 12.04 7.56
CA ARG A 257 11.59 12.10 8.91
C ARG A 257 10.49 11.06 9.07
N THR A 258 10.50 10.36 10.18
CA THR A 258 9.43 9.41 10.53
C THR A 258 8.07 10.08 10.78
N SER A 259 8.05 11.40 10.99
CA SER A 259 6.81 12.18 11.09
C SER A 259 6.11 12.46 9.75
N ILE A 260 6.79 12.20 8.62
CA ILE A 260 6.17 12.25 7.29
C ILE A 260 5.60 10.86 7.00
N THR A 261 4.27 10.77 6.97
CA THR A 261 3.51 9.53 6.83
C THR A 261 2.66 9.52 5.57
N GLY A 262 2.03 8.41 5.23
CA GLY A 262 1.06 8.36 4.14
C GLY A 262 -0.11 9.33 4.28
N GLU A 263 -0.46 9.70 5.52
CA GLU A 263 -1.57 10.63 5.80
C GLU A 263 -1.22 12.10 5.53
N ASN A 264 0.07 12.48 5.58
CA ASN A 264 0.45 13.89 5.51
C ASN A 264 1.47 14.24 4.40
N SER A 265 2.08 13.25 3.74
CA SER A 265 3.12 13.50 2.75
C SER A 265 2.63 14.35 1.57
N ILE A 266 1.47 14.04 1.01
CA ILE A 266 0.87 14.82 -0.09
C ILE A 266 0.44 16.20 0.42
N ALA A 267 -0.15 16.27 1.62
CA ALA A 267 -0.60 17.53 2.22
C ALA A 267 0.55 18.52 2.45
N LEU A 268 1.75 18.07 2.82
CA LEU A 268 2.93 18.93 2.94
C LEU A 268 3.30 19.57 1.61
N PHE A 269 3.14 18.88 0.51
CA PHE A 269 3.40 19.43 -0.83
C PHE A 269 2.29 20.36 -1.27
N THR A 270 1.03 19.99 -1.13
CA THR A 270 -0.14 20.80 -1.54
C THR A 270 -0.33 22.05 -0.70
N ASP A 271 0.11 22.05 0.57
CA ASP A 271 0.19 23.23 1.44
C ASP A 271 1.37 24.19 1.05
N GLY A 272 2.22 23.83 0.08
CA GLY A 272 3.39 24.60 -0.31
C GLY A 272 4.51 24.58 0.73
N LYS A 273 4.56 23.54 1.58
CA LYS A 273 5.60 23.37 2.62
C LYS A 273 6.76 22.50 2.16
N ALA A 274 6.59 21.72 1.08
CA ALA A 274 7.63 20.89 0.51
C ALA A 274 7.96 21.33 -0.93
N ALA A 275 9.26 21.43 -1.26
CA ALA A 275 9.71 21.75 -2.62
C ALA A 275 9.51 20.57 -3.56
N TYR A 276 9.76 19.36 -3.05
CA TYR A 276 9.58 18.14 -3.80
C TYR A 276 8.72 17.14 -3.03
N LEU A 277 8.01 16.27 -3.79
CA LEU A 277 7.26 15.14 -3.27
C LEU A 277 7.64 13.90 -4.08
N VAL A 278 7.95 12.80 -3.43
CA VAL A 278 8.02 11.49 -4.07
C VAL A 278 6.70 10.77 -3.80
N SER A 279 5.93 10.53 -4.87
CA SER A 279 4.62 9.87 -4.78
C SER A 279 4.24 9.24 -6.13
N GLY A 280 3.17 8.49 -6.15
CA GLY A 280 2.61 7.90 -7.36
C GLY A 280 1.50 8.74 -8.00
N PRO A 281 0.83 8.19 -9.05
CA PRO A 281 -0.24 8.89 -9.78
C PRO A 281 -1.45 9.27 -8.91
N TRP A 282 -1.68 8.60 -7.80
CA TRP A 282 -2.74 8.91 -6.84
C TRP A 282 -2.64 10.31 -6.23
N ALA A 283 -1.45 10.95 -6.25
CA ALA A 283 -1.27 12.30 -5.75
C ALA A 283 -1.77 13.38 -6.74
N VAL A 284 -1.89 13.07 -8.03
CA VAL A 284 -2.18 14.04 -9.10
C VAL A 284 -3.48 14.81 -8.83
N ALA A 285 -4.56 14.12 -8.51
CA ALA A 285 -5.87 14.75 -8.28
C ALA A 285 -5.84 15.77 -7.12
N GLU A 286 -5.12 15.45 -6.04
CA GLU A 286 -4.99 16.31 -4.86
C GLU A 286 -4.10 17.53 -5.16
N VAL A 287 -2.99 17.31 -5.87
CA VAL A 287 -2.06 18.37 -6.29
C VAL A 287 -2.74 19.36 -7.24
N GLU A 288 -3.51 18.87 -8.22
CA GLU A 288 -4.31 19.68 -9.14
C GLU A 288 -5.39 20.48 -8.40
N THR A 289 -6.13 19.84 -7.48
CA THR A 289 -7.16 20.47 -6.67
C THR A 289 -6.60 21.60 -5.81
N ALA A 290 -5.38 21.43 -5.28
CA ALA A 290 -4.68 22.47 -4.53
C ALA A 290 -4.17 23.64 -5.40
N GLY A 291 -4.18 23.49 -6.74
CA GLY A 291 -3.73 24.50 -7.69
C GLY A 291 -2.22 24.71 -7.69
N ILE A 292 -1.45 23.69 -7.34
CA ILE A 292 0.02 23.72 -7.37
C ILE A 292 0.48 23.66 -8.84
N ASP A 293 1.33 24.63 -9.25
CA ASP A 293 2.06 24.52 -10.52
C ASP A 293 3.30 23.65 -10.30
N TYR A 294 3.30 22.47 -10.88
CA TYR A 294 4.30 21.44 -10.65
C TYR A 294 4.87 20.88 -11.95
N ALA A 295 5.91 20.10 -11.82
CA ALA A 295 6.47 19.27 -12.89
C ALA A 295 6.68 17.86 -12.36
N ILE A 296 6.64 16.87 -13.28
CA ILE A 296 6.95 15.48 -13.01
C ILE A 296 8.32 15.15 -13.59
N ALA A 297 9.12 14.41 -12.82
CA ALA A 297 10.43 13.90 -13.22
C ALA A 297 10.65 12.49 -12.67
N PRO A 298 11.60 11.70 -13.18
CA PRO A 298 12.07 10.49 -12.52
C PRO A 298 12.62 10.82 -11.13
N VAL A 299 12.46 9.91 -10.17
CA VAL A 299 13.14 10.03 -8.88
C VAL A 299 14.64 9.90 -9.11
N PRO A 300 15.48 10.88 -8.69
CA PRO A 300 16.92 10.82 -8.92
C PRO A 300 17.60 9.78 -8.01
N GLY A 301 18.76 9.27 -8.44
CA GLY A 301 19.66 8.49 -7.60
C GLY A 301 20.63 9.36 -6.80
N PHE A 302 21.45 8.73 -5.96
CA PHE A 302 22.55 9.37 -5.25
C PHE A 302 23.71 9.72 -6.19
N GLU A 303 24.48 10.78 -5.87
CA GLU A 303 25.62 11.20 -6.68
C GLU A 303 26.69 10.11 -6.75
N GLY A 304 27.06 9.70 -7.99
CA GLY A 304 28.08 8.68 -8.23
C GLY A 304 27.63 7.24 -7.94
N MET A 305 26.34 7.01 -7.69
CA MET A 305 25.75 5.69 -7.52
C MET A 305 24.89 5.29 -8.73
N ASP A 306 24.18 4.15 -8.61
CA ASP A 306 23.30 3.66 -9.67
C ASP A 306 22.04 4.56 -9.80
N PRO A 307 21.38 4.55 -10.97
CA PRO A 307 20.06 5.18 -11.09
C PRO A 307 19.07 4.61 -10.09
N ALA A 308 18.18 5.47 -9.58
CA ALA A 308 17.08 5.02 -8.75
C ALA A 308 16.08 4.20 -9.59
N VAL A 309 15.70 3.04 -9.10
CA VAL A 309 14.69 2.17 -9.74
C VAL A 309 13.53 1.97 -8.76
N PRO A 310 12.42 2.71 -8.93
CA PRO A 310 11.22 2.49 -8.13
C PRO A 310 10.54 1.17 -8.52
N PHE A 311 9.60 0.72 -7.70
CA PHE A 311 8.73 -0.39 -8.09
C PHE A 311 7.70 0.03 -9.14
N ALA A 312 7.39 -0.89 -10.06
CA ALA A 312 6.14 -0.89 -10.79
C ALA A 312 5.10 -1.66 -9.98
N GLY A 313 4.03 -0.99 -9.59
CA GLY A 313 2.85 -1.58 -8.97
C GLY A 313 1.80 -1.92 -10.03
N VAL A 314 1.29 -3.14 -10.06
CA VAL A 314 0.18 -3.53 -10.94
C VAL A 314 -1.01 -3.91 -10.08
N ASN A 315 -2.09 -3.15 -10.19
CA ASN A 315 -3.33 -3.43 -9.48
C ASN A 315 -4.22 -4.36 -10.30
N SER A 316 -4.80 -5.34 -9.64
CA SER A 316 -5.48 -6.46 -10.28
C SER A 316 -6.73 -6.89 -9.53
N PHE A 317 -7.65 -7.48 -10.26
CA PHE A 317 -8.81 -8.19 -9.73
C PHE A 317 -8.48 -9.67 -9.61
N PHE A 318 -8.67 -10.25 -8.43
CA PHE A 318 -8.43 -11.66 -8.15
C PHE A 318 -9.74 -12.34 -7.77
N VAL A 319 -9.95 -13.58 -8.27
CA VAL A 319 -11.13 -14.39 -7.92
C VAL A 319 -10.84 -15.21 -6.68
N ALA A 320 -11.64 -15.04 -5.63
CA ALA A 320 -11.53 -15.78 -4.39
C ALA A 320 -11.82 -17.28 -4.58
N SER A 321 -11.01 -18.14 -3.95
CA SER A 321 -11.17 -19.59 -4.07
C SER A 321 -12.41 -20.12 -3.32
N SER A 322 -12.80 -19.46 -2.24
CA SER A 322 -13.94 -19.82 -1.37
C SER A 322 -15.08 -18.80 -1.47
N GLY A 323 -15.09 -17.95 -2.50
CA GLY A 323 -16.19 -17.02 -2.77
C GLY A 323 -17.51 -17.77 -2.97
N GLN A 324 -18.61 -17.18 -2.50
CA GLN A 324 -19.93 -17.83 -2.54
C GLN A 324 -20.50 -17.88 -3.95
N ASN A 325 -20.13 -16.92 -4.82
CA ASN A 325 -20.69 -16.73 -6.16
C ASN A 325 -19.60 -16.67 -7.24
N ARG A 326 -18.78 -17.73 -7.29
CA ARG A 326 -17.64 -17.84 -8.19
C ARG A 326 -17.97 -17.54 -9.66
N ALA A 327 -19.12 -18.00 -10.15
CA ALA A 327 -19.50 -17.78 -11.55
C ALA A 327 -19.71 -16.27 -11.87
N PHE A 328 -20.27 -15.51 -10.93
CA PHE A 328 -20.43 -14.07 -11.08
C PHE A 328 -19.08 -13.34 -10.94
N ALA A 329 -18.20 -13.82 -10.04
CA ALA A 329 -16.84 -13.30 -9.93
C ALA A 329 -16.06 -13.49 -11.24
N GLU A 330 -16.07 -14.69 -11.82
CA GLU A 330 -15.41 -14.97 -13.10
C GLU A 330 -16.01 -14.13 -14.25
N GLN A 331 -17.33 -13.93 -14.27
CA GLN A 331 -17.98 -13.07 -15.26
C GLN A 331 -17.57 -11.61 -15.12
N PHE A 332 -17.54 -11.07 -13.88
CA PHE A 332 -17.11 -9.71 -13.59
C PHE A 332 -15.65 -9.47 -13.98
N VAL A 333 -14.77 -10.35 -13.55
CA VAL A 333 -13.33 -10.24 -13.84
C VAL A 333 -13.05 -10.37 -15.34
N ASN A 334 -13.82 -11.20 -16.06
CA ASN A 334 -13.73 -11.27 -17.52
C ASN A 334 -14.20 -9.97 -18.21
N GLU A 335 -15.19 -9.25 -17.66
CA GLU A 335 -15.56 -7.91 -18.14
C GLU A 335 -14.39 -6.93 -18.03
N ILE A 336 -13.66 -6.92 -16.89
CA ILE A 336 -12.47 -6.10 -16.72
C ILE A 336 -11.42 -6.39 -17.81
N ALA A 337 -11.22 -7.67 -18.15
CA ALA A 337 -10.24 -8.09 -19.17
C ALA A 337 -10.62 -7.66 -20.60
N THR A 338 -11.91 -7.61 -20.91
CA THR A 338 -12.41 -7.51 -22.29
C THR A 338 -13.06 -6.17 -22.62
N SER A 339 -13.41 -5.37 -21.61
CA SER A 339 -14.09 -4.07 -21.74
C SER A 339 -13.30 -2.97 -21.00
N PRO A 340 -13.09 -1.81 -21.62
CA PRO A 340 -12.44 -0.69 -20.95
C PRO A 340 -13.37 0.10 -20.00
N ALA A 341 -14.68 -0.22 -19.95
CA ALA A 341 -15.67 0.63 -19.29
C ALA A 341 -15.41 0.82 -17.78
N ILE A 342 -15.17 -0.26 -17.05
CA ILE A 342 -14.89 -0.19 -15.62
C ILE A 342 -13.51 0.42 -15.35
N PRO A 343 -12.40 0.00 -16.00
CA PRO A 343 -11.11 0.68 -15.85
C PRO A 343 -11.15 2.17 -16.20
N GLU A 344 -11.92 2.59 -17.21
CA GLU A 344 -12.11 4.00 -17.56
C GLU A 344 -12.83 4.78 -16.46
N ALA A 345 -13.90 4.20 -15.89
CA ALA A 345 -14.61 4.81 -14.78
C ALA A 345 -13.75 4.94 -13.53
N MET A 346 -12.97 3.91 -13.19
CA MET A 346 -12.03 3.97 -12.06
C MET A 346 -10.96 5.03 -12.28
N PHE A 347 -10.40 5.15 -13.48
CA PHE A 347 -9.42 6.20 -13.81
C PHE A 347 -9.98 7.62 -13.62
N ALA A 348 -11.24 7.84 -13.94
CA ALA A 348 -11.86 9.16 -13.77
C ALA A 348 -11.77 9.66 -12.32
N GLU A 349 -11.87 8.73 -11.35
CA GLU A 349 -11.85 9.03 -9.92
C GLU A 349 -10.44 8.98 -9.31
N ASN A 350 -9.67 7.90 -9.58
CA ASN A 350 -8.41 7.63 -8.87
C ASN A 350 -7.14 8.01 -9.65
N LYS A 351 -7.27 8.36 -10.94
CA LYS A 351 -6.15 8.75 -11.82
C LYS A 351 -5.04 7.70 -11.99
N LEU A 352 -5.28 6.45 -11.61
CA LEU A 352 -4.29 5.38 -11.81
C LEU A 352 -4.22 5.01 -13.30
N PRO A 353 -3.03 5.12 -13.96
CA PRO A 353 -2.90 4.83 -15.38
C PRO A 353 -3.40 3.43 -15.74
N PRO A 354 -4.32 3.29 -16.70
CA PRO A 354 -4.83 1.99 -17.09
C PRO A 354 -3.77 1.15 -17.81
N VAL A 355 -3.83 -0.16 -17.65
CA VAL A 355 -2.94 -1.09 -18.38
C VAL A 355 -3.41 -1.38 -19.81
N ASN A 356 -4.68 -1.07 -20.15
CA ASN A 356 -5.17 -1.19 -21.51
C ASN A 356 -4.57 -0.09 -22.39
N LEU A 357 -3.76 -0.47 -23.38
CA LEU A 357 -2.97 0.45 -24.20
C LEU A 357 -3.83 1.43 -25.01
N GLU A 358 -4.98 0.98 -25.55
CA GLU A 358 -5.89 1.85 -26.29
C GLU A 358 -6.57 2.88 -25.37
N LEU A 359 -6.94 2.44 -24.15
CA LEU A 359 -7.51 3.31 -23.13
C LEU A 359 -6.45 4.28 -22.59
N GLN A 360 -5.25 3.80 -22.38
CA GLN A 360 -4.11 4.61 -21.95
C GLN A 360 -3.85 5.75 -22.96
N GLU A 361 -3.73 5.44 -24.26
CA GLU A 361 -3.54 6.45 -25.29
C GLU A 361 -4.67 7.49 -25.30
N LYS A 362 -5.94 7.03 -25.14
CA LYS A 362 -7.11 7.92 -25.09
C LYS A 362 -7.10 8.87 -23.90
N LEU A 363 -6.84 8.34 -22.70
CA LEU A 363 -6.98 9.10 -21.45
C LEU A 363 -5.77 9.99 -21.16
N LEU A 364 -4.57 9.52 -21.49
CA LEU A 364 -3.36 10.25 -21.21
C LEU A 364 -3.16 11.47 -22.12
N ALA A 365 -3.84 11.53 -23.28
CA ALA A 365 -3.80 12.70 -24.17
C ALA A 365 -4.23 14.00 -23.46
N ASP A 366 -5.15 13.89 -22.50
CA ASP A 366 -5.65 15.03 -21.70
C ASP A 366 -4.98 15.14 -20.31
N ASN A 367 -4.05 14.22 -19.97
CA ASN A 367 -3.39 14.15 -18.66
C ASN A 367 -1.86 13.93 -18.86
N PRO A 368 -1.11 14.94 -19.32
CA PRO A 368 0.30 14.78 -19.69
C PRO A 368 1.20 14.32 -18.54
N GLU A 369 0.89 14.68 -17.30
CA GLU A 369 1.62 14.26 -16.09
C GLU A 369 1.53 12.74 -15.91
N LEU A 370 0.36 12.16 -16.14
CA LEU A 370 0.14 10.72 -16.04
C LEU A 370 0.81 9.94 -17.18
N VAL A 371 0.98 10.56 -18.36
CA VAL A 371 1.78 9.97 -19.46
C VAL A 371 3.21 9.72 -19.00
N GLU A 372 3.81 10.72 -18.34
CA GLU A 372 5.18 10.60 -17.85
C GLU A 372 5.29 9.50 -16.78
N ILE A 373 4.36 9.44 -15.82
CA ILE A 373 4.38 8.39 -14.78
C ILE A 373 4.16 6.99 -15.39
N ALA A 374 3.24 6.84 -16.34
CA ALA A 374 3.02 5.57 -17.03
C ALA A 374 4.28 5.12 -17.80
N ARG A 375 5.00 6.06 -18.43
CA ARG A 375 6.26 5.79 -19.11
C ARG A 375 7.36 5.37 -18.12
N TYR A 376 7.46 6.02 -16.96
CA TYR A 376 8.42 5.61 -15.92
C TYR A 376 8.12 4.21 -15.38
N ALA A 377 6.85 3.81 -15.36
CA ALA A 377 6.48 2.46 -14.97
C ALA A 377 6.98 1.37 -15.93
N GLU A 378 7.21 1.70 -17.20
CA GLU A 378 7.79 0.74 -18.18
C GLU A 378 9.27 0.40 -17.85
N ASP A 379 10.00 1.37 -17.26
CA ASP A 379 11.41 1.23 -16.87
C ASP A 379 11.56 0.82 -15.39
N ALA A 380 10.47 0.73 -14.64
CA ALA A 380 10.47 0.35 -13.23
C ALA A 380 10.53 -1.18 -13.06
N GLU A 381 10.91 -1.63 -11.87
CA GLU A 381 10.98 -3.06 -11.54
C GLU A 381 9.65 -3.55 -10.93
N PRO A 382 9.01 -4.60 -11.47
CA PRO A 382 7.83 -5.18 -10.82
C PRO A 382 8.16 -5.63 -9.39
N MET A 383 7.28 -5.35 -8.45
CA MET A 383 7.43 -5.90 -7.10
C MET A 383 7.50 -7.43 -7.17
N PRO A 384 8.38 -8.08 -6.37
CA PRO A 384 8.46 -9.53 -6.35
C PRO A 384 7.12 -10.19 -5.98
N SER A 385 6.56 -11.01 -6.87
CA SER A 385 5.29 -11.72 -6.64
C SER A 385 5.46 -13.12 -6.00
N ILE A 386 6.65 -13.42 -5.46
CA ILE A 386 6.93 -14.67 -4.75
C ILE A 386 6.40 -14.65 -3.30
N PRO A 387 6.05 -15.80 -2.70
CA PRO A 387 5.54 -15.85 -1.32
C PRO A 387 6.45 -15.18 -0.29
N ALA A 388 7.77 -15.25 -0.51
CA ALA A 388 8.77 -14.65 0.37
C ALA A 388 8.66 -13.12 0.50
N MET A 389 8.06 -12.44 -0.48
CA MET A 389 7.94 -10.97 -0.46
C MET A 389 7.12 -10.47 0.73
N SER A 390 6.10 -11.20 1.16
CA SER A 390 5.29 -10.83 2.32
C SER A 390 6.10 -10.70 3.62
N ALA A 391 7.22 -11.40 3.72
CA ALA A 391 8.12 -11.31 4.88
C ALA A 391 9.04 -10.08 4.86
N VAL A 392 9.17 -9.39 3.72
CA VAL A 392 10.11 -8.27 3.53
C VAL A 392 9.57 -6.97 4.10
N TRP A 393 8.33 -6.64 3.81
CA TRP A 393 7.73 -5.32 4.05
C TRP A 393 7.93 -4.81 5.48
N GLY A 394 7.53 -5.61 6.47
CA GLY A 394 7.59 -5.22 7.88
C GLY A 394 8.99 -5.01 8.43
N PRO A 395 9.90 -6.00 8.34
CA PRO A 395 11.25 -5.85 8.87
C PRO A 395 12.08 -4.78 8.15
N LEU A 396 12.02 -4.70 6.80
CA LEU A 396 12.75 -3.68 6.04
C LEU A 396 12.23 -2.28 6.35
N GLY A 397 10.91 -2.08 6.39
CA GLY A 397 10.33 -0.79 6.76
C GLY A 397 10.78 -0.32 8.13
N LYS A 398 10.66 -1.16 9.14
CA LYS A 398 11.11 -0.85 10.51
C LYS A 398 12.60 -0.52 10.57
N ALA A 399 13.42 -1.21 9.80
CA ALA A 399 14.86 -0.92 9.73
C ALA A 399 15.10 0.47 9.12
N GLN A 400 14.47 0.79 7.99
CA GLN A 400 14.58 2.10 7.35
C GLN A 400 14.12 3.23 8.28
N ALA A 401 12.97 3.08 8.94
CA ALA A 401 12.46 4.06 9.90
C ALA A 401 13.40 4.24 11.10
N ALA A 402 13.95 3.15 11.63
CA ALA A 402 14.91 3.21 12.75
C ALA A 402 16.20 3.93 12.34
N ILE A 403 16.71 3.69 11.14
CA ILE A 403 17.90 4.35 10.58
C ILE A 403 17.64 5.85 10.37
N VAL A 404 16.51 6.24 9.81
CA VAL A 404 16.09 7.65 9.73
C VAL A 404 16.05 8.28 11.13
N GLY A 405 15.68 7.51 12.15
CA GLY A 405 15.69 7.91 13.57
C GLY A 405 17.06 7.89 14.24
N GLY A 406 18.15 7.58 13.54
CA GLY A 406 19.53 7.58 14.03
C GLY A 406 20.04 6.23 14.54
N ALA A 407 19.39 5.11 14.20
CA ALA A 407 19.93 3.78 14.47
C ALA A 407 21.15 3.48 13.56
N ASP A 408 22.06 2.65 14.04
CA ASP A 408 23.25 2.23 13.26
C ASP A 408 22.84 1.45 12.01
N PRO A 409 23.21 1.89 10.80
CA PRO A 409 22.73 1.32 9.54
C PRO A 409 23.13 -0.14 9.33
N GLU A 410 24.42 -0.50 9.60
CA GLU A 410 24.94 -1.84 9.36
C GLU A 410 24.22 -2.87 10.23
N SER A 411 24.23 -2.68 11.55
CA SER A 411 23.59 -3.63 12.48
C SER A 411 22.07 -3.71 12.28
N THR A 412 21.43 -2.60 11.90
CA THR A 412 19.98 -2.55 11.69
C THR A 412 19.57 -3.30 10.41
N MET A 413 20.27 -3.07 9.29
CA MET A 413 19.98 -3.78 8.02
C MET A 413 20.30 -5.27 8.12
N VAL A 414 21.42 -5.65 8.79
CA VAL A 414 21.77 -7.06 9.03
C VAL A 414 20.67 -7.75 9.85
N SER A 415 20.21 -7.12 10.93
CA SER A 415 19.14 -7.67 11.76
C SER A 415 17.81 -7.81 11.00
N ALA A 416 17.50 -6.86 10.11
CA ALA A 416 16.32 -6.95 9.25
C ALA A 416 16.42 -8.15 8.29
N GLY A 417 17.60 -8.35 7.65
CA GLY A 417 17.85 -9.50 6.78
C GLY A 417 17.70 -10.84 7.52
N GLU A 418 18.24 -10.95 8.73
CA GLU A 418 18.10 -12.15 9.58
C GLU A 418 16.63 -12.41 9.96
N ALA A 419 15.86 -11.35 10.25
CA ALA A 419 14.44 -11.46 10.58
C ALA A 419 13.62 -11.93 9.37
N ILE A 420 13.89 -11.39 8.16
CA ILE A 420 13.25 -11.81 6.91
C ILE A 420 13.61 -13.27 6.61
N ALA A 421 14.90 -13.64 6.63
CA ALA A 421 15.33 -15.01 6.38
C ALA A 421 14.68 -16.02 7.32
N THR A 422 14.47 -15.65 8.60
CA THR A 422 13.78 -16.49 9.58
C THR A 422 12.30 -16.69 9.24
N GLN A 423 11.65 -15.70 8.62
CA GLN A 423 10.23 -15.79 8.23
C GLN A 423 10.04 -16.58 6.93
N ILE A 424 11.02 -16.51 6.05
CA ILE A 424 11.00 -17.25 4.78
C ILE A 424 11.23 -18.76 5.02
N GLY A 425 12.09 -19.14 5.97
CA GLY A 425 12.36 -20.52 6.43
C GLY A 425 13.69 -21.05 5.92
#